data_3701f55b63127db062b86fe3fe09f263
#
_entry.id   3701f55b63127db062b86fe3fe09f263
#
_cell.length_a   1.000
_cell.length_b   1.000
_cell.length_c   1.000
_cell.angle_alpha   90.00
_cell.angle_beta   90.00
_cell.angle_gamma   90.00
#
_symmetry.space_group_name_H-M   'P 1'
#
loop_
_entity.id
_entity.type
_entity.pdbx_description
1 polymer ?
#
loop_
_entity_poly.entity_id
_entity_poly.type
_entity_poly.pdbx_seq_one_letter_code
_entity_poly.pdbx_strand_id
1 'polypeptide(L)'
;MSFFDVFNPPSPENRRTIGEEAKQLLGNKHFKEAFTAVADYLEQGALSCDPDNKDKTARIIISKQLLEAIKREIVRKVEDGEMAQVEIAELEKRNRPLRFIR
;
A
#
# COMPACT_ATOMS: atom_id res chain seq x y z
N MET A 1 3.61 -5.17 -7.73
CA MET A 1 4.61 -4.62 -8.66
C MET A 1 4.28 -5.08 -10.06
N SER A 2 4.29 -4.19 -11.03
CA SER A 2 4.04 -4.56 -12.42
C SER A 2 5.28 -5.19 -13.03
N PHE A 3 5.09 -5.92 -14.13
CA PHE A 3 6.20 -6.49 -14.89
C PHE A 3 7.20 -5.42 -15.31
N PHE A 4 6.69 -4.24 -15.70
CA PHE A 4 7.52 -3.12 -16.12
C PHE A 4 8.44 -2.64 -15.00
N ASP A 5 7.95 -2.57 -13.76
CA ASP A 5 8.71 -2.07 -12.61
C ASP A 5 9.87 -3.00 -12.22
N VAL A 6 9.78 -4.29 -12.55
CA VAL A 6 10.87 -5.24 -12.29
C VAL A 6 12.11 -4.89 -13.09
N PHE A 7 11.92 -4.50 -14.36
CA PHE A 7 13.02 -4.20 -15.28
C PHE A 7 13.38 -2.72 -15.33
N ASN A 8 12.50 -1.87 -14.86
CA ASN A 8 12.67 -0.42 -14.92
C ASN A 8 12.06 0.22 -13.68
N PRO A 9 12.70 0.04 -12.51
CA PRO A 9 12.15 0.55 -11.26
C PRO A 9 12.06 2.07 -11.28
N PRO A 10 11.04 2.65 -10.64
CA PRO A 10 10.88 4.10 -10.58
C PRO A 10 12.02 4.76 -9.80
N SER A 11 12.32 6.02 -10.15
CA SER A 11 13.33 6.81 -9.46
C SER A 11 12.91 7.07 -8.00
N PRO A 12 13.86 7.42 -7.12
CA PRO A 12 13.51 7.78 -5.75
C PRO A 12 12.47 8.90 -5.66
N GLU A 13 12.54 9.89 -6.54
CA GLU A 13 11.59 11.00 -6.59
C GLU A 13 10.18 10.52 -6.93
N ASN A 14 10.07 9.62 -7.91
CA ASN A 14 8.79 9.03 -8.29
C ASN A 14 8.25 8.14 -7.18
N ARG A 15 9.10 7.36 -6.54
CA ARG A 15 8.70 6.50 -5.43
C ARG A 15 8.17 7.33 -4.25
N ARG A 16 8.80 8.46 -3.97
CA ARG A 16 8.32 9.39 -2.94
C ARG A 16 6.93 9.92 -3.28
N THR A 17 6.73 10.36 -4.51
CA THR A 17 5.44 10.87 -4.97
C THR A 17 4.35 9.81 -4.88
N ILE A 18 4.65 8.60 -5.34
CA ILE A 18 3.72 7.47 -5.25
C ILE A 18 3.36 7.19 -3.79
N GLY A 19 4.35 7.22 -2.90
CA GLY A 19 4.14 7.02 -1.46
C GLY A 19 3.26 8.08 -0.83
N GLU A 20 3.44 9.34 -1.22
CA GLU A 20 2.59 10.44 -0.74
C GLU A 20 1.15 10.30 -1.21
N GLU A 21 0.96 9.93 -2.47
CA GLU A 21 -0.37 9.68 -3.02
C GLU A 21 -1.05 8.50 -2.33
N ALA A 22 -0.30 7.43 -2.06
CA ALA A 22 -0.82 6.28 -1.33
C ALA A 22 -1.21 6.66 0.10
N LYS A 23 -0.42 7.49 0.76
CA LYS A 23 -0.73 7.99 2.10
C LYS A 23 -2.01 8.83 2.10
N GLN A 24 -2.17 9.68 1.09
CA GLN A 24 -3.38 10.48 0.93
C GLN A 24 -4.61 9.58 0.71
N LEU A 25 -4.46 8.52 -0.08
CA LEU A 25 -5.53 7.57 -0.31
C LEU A 25 -5.96 6.88 0.99
N LEU A 26 -4.99 6.43 1.79
CA LEU A 26 -5.29 5.81 3.09
C LEU A 26 -5.96 6.78 4.06
N GLY A 27 -5.69 8.09 3.91
CA GLY A 27 -6.31 9.13 4.73
C GLY A 27 -7.65 9.62 4.19
N ASN A 28 -8.02 9.21 2.98
CA ASN A 28 -9.25 9.67 2.34
C ASN A 28 -10.48 9.08 3.04
N LYS A 29 -11.42 9.96 3.41
CA LYS A 29 -12.62 9.56 4.14
C LYS A 29 -13.45 8.53 3.37
N HIS A 30 -13.65 8.77 2.09
CA HIS A 30 -14.48 7.90 1.26
C HIS A 30 -13.82 6.54 1.05
N PHE A 31 -12.50 6.53 0.90
CA PHE A 31 -11.77 5.27 0.80
C PHE A 31 -11.89 4.45 2.08
N LYS A 32 -11.69 5.10 3.23
CA LYS A 32 -11.81 4.43 4.53
C LYS A 32 -13.21 3.87 4.75
N GLU A 33 -14.23 4.66 4.44
CA GLU A 33 -15.61 4.23 4.59
C GLU A 33 -15.94 3.05 3.67
N ALA A 34 -15.51 3.12 2.41
CA ALA A 34 -15.73 2.03 1.46
C ALA A 34 -15.01 0.76 1.89
N PHE A 35 -13.77 0.89 2.31
CA PHE A 35 -12.99 -0.26 2.77
C PHE A 35 -13.63 -0.93 3.99
N THR A 36 -14.03 -0.12 4.97
CA THR A 36 -14.71 -0.59 6.17
C THR A 36 -16.04 -1.25 5.83
N ALA A 37 -16.82 -0.65 4.92
CA ALA A 37 -18.11 -1.22 4.51
C ALA A 37 -17.95 -2.60 3.88
N VAL A 38 -16.95 -2.79 3.02
CA VAL A 38 -16.68 -4.09 2.40
C VAL A 38 -16.20 -5.08 3.45
N ALA A 39 -15.30 -4.67 4.35
CA ALA A 39 -14.81 -5.53 5.42
C ALA A 39 -15.96 -6.00 6.32
N ASP A 40 -16.86 -5.10 6.70
CA ASP A 40 -18.03 -5.43 7.51
C ASP A 40 -18.99 -6.37 6.78
N TYR A 41 -19.21 -6.13 5.49
CA TYR A 41 -20.04 -6.99 4.67
C TYR A 41 -19.50 -8.43 4.65
N LEU A 42 -18.20 -8.59 4.48
CA LEU A 42 -17.56 -9.90 4.48
C LEU A 42 -17.64 -10.57 5.85
N GLU A 43 -17.47 -9.79 6.91
CA GLU A 43 -17.59 -10.29 8.28
C GLU A 43 -19.00 -10.79 8.56
N GLN A 44 -20.02 -10.03 8.18
CA GLN A 44 -21.42 -10.43 8.32
C GLN A 44 -21.70 -11.71 7.52
N GLY A 45 -21.15 -11.80 6.31
CA GLY A 45 -21.28 -12.99 5.48
C GLY A 45 -20.66 -14.22 6.15
N ALA A 46 -19.50 -14.05 6.79
CA ALA A 46 -18.83 -15.12 7.50
C ALA A 46 -19.64 -15.60 8.71
N LEU A 47 -20.21 -14.66 9.48
CA LEU A 47 -21.00 -14.99 10.67
C LEU A 47 -22.33 -15.67 10.32
N SER A 48 -22.92 -15.34 9.18
CA SER A 48 -24.22 -15.89 8.76
C SER A 48 -24.11 -17.09 7.84
N CYS A 49 -22.89 -17.49 7.50
CA CYS A 49 -22.67 -18.60 6.58
C CYS A 49 -22.94 -19.96 7.26
N ASP A 50 -23.65 -20.84 6.55
CA ASP A 50 -23.82 -22.21 6.99
C ASP A 50 -22.45 -22.91 6.97
N PRO A 51 -22.02 -23.50 8.10
CA PRO A 51 -20.73 -24.22 8.16
C PRO A 51 -20.60 -25.34 7.13
N ASP A 52 -21.71 -25.91 6.69
CA ASP A 52 -21.71 -26.97 5.69
C ASP A 52 -21.57 -26.46 4.27
N ASN A 53 -21.75 -25.16 4.05
CA ASN A 53 -21.57 -24.53 2.73
C ASN A 53 -20.12 -24.14 2.51
N LYS A 54 -19.30 -25.12 2.16
CA LYS A 54 -17.85 -24.97 2.02
C LYS A 54 -17.47 -23.99 0.90
N ASP A 55 -18.23 -23.99 -0.20
CA ASP A 55 -17.94 -23.10 -1.32
C ASP A 55 -18.12 -21.63 -0.93
N LYS A 56 -19.21 -21.30 -0.25
CA LYS A 56 -19.46 -19.93 0.20
C LYS A 56 -18.42 -19.50 1.23
N THR A 57 -18.09 -20.39 2.16
CA THR A 57 -17.05 -20.13 3.17
C THR A 57 -15.71 -19.83 2.51
N ALA A 58 -15.32 -20.65 1.53
CA ALA A 58 -14.06 -20.45 0.81
C ALA A 58 -14.04 -19.12 0.08
N ARG A 59 -15.14 -18.71 -0.58
CA ARG A 59 -15.22 -17.43 -1.27
C ARG A 59 -15.07 -16.26 -0.31
N ILE A 60 -15.68 -16.33 0.86
CA ILE A 60 -15.58 -15.29 1.88
C ILE A 60 -14.13 -15.17 2.37
N ILE A 61 -13.46 -16.27 2.64
CA ILE A 61 -12.09 -16.29 3.10
C ILE A 61 -11.18 -15.67 2.04
N ILE A 62 -11.32 -16.07 0.78
CA ILE A 62 -10.53 -15.55 -0.33
C ILE A 62 -10.78 -14.04 -0.48
N SER A 63 -12.04 -13.60 -0.38
CA SER A 63 -12.39 -12.19 -0.49
C SER A 63 -11.76 -11.37 0.62
N LYS A 64 -11.75 -11.87 1.85
CA LYS A 64 -11.09 -11.21 2.98
C LYS A 64 -9.58 -11.10 2.75
N GLN A 65 -8.97 -12.17 2.25
CA GLN A 65 -7.54 -12.18 1.94
C GLN A 65 -7.19 -11.16 0.85
N LEU A 66 -8.03 -11.05 -0.19
CA LEU A 66 -7.83 -10.08 -1.26
C LEU A 66 -7.95 -8.65 -0.75
N LEU A 67 -8.94 -8.38 0.10
CA LEU A 67 -9.13 -7.06 0.69
C LEU A 67 -7.90 -6.66 1.52
N GLU A 68 -7.39 -7.56 2.34
CA GLU A 68 -6.18 -7.33 3.13
C GLU A 68 -4.95 -7.15 2.24
N ALA A 69 -4.86 -7.89 1.15
CA ALA A 69 -3.75 -7.77 0.20
C ALA A 69 -3.73 -6.40 -0.46
N ILE A 70 -4.90 -5.85 -0.82
CA ILE A 70 -5.02 -4.51 -1.39
C ILE A 70 -4.50 -3.47 -0.39
N LYS A 71 -4.96 -3.54 0.85
CA LYS A 71 -4.53 -2.62 1.89
C LYS A 71 -3.02 -2.70 2.13
N ARG A 72 -2.50 -3.92 2.20
CA ARG A 72 -1.06 -4.16 2.42
C ARG A 72 -0.23 -3.57 1.28
N GLU A 73 -0.70 -3.68 0.05
CA GLU A 73 0.00 -3.14 -1.11
C GLU A 73 0.06 -1.61 -1.06
N ILE A 74 -1.02 -0.96 -0.62
CA ILE A 74 -1.04 0.49 -0.48
C ILE A 74 -0.09 0.93 0.64
N VAL A 75 -0.11 0.25 1.78
CA VAL A 75 0.79 0.52 2.90
C VAL A 75 2.25 0.35 2.47
N ARG A 76 2.54 -0.67 1.66
CA ARG A 76 3.88 -0.90 1.16
C ARG A 76 4.38 0.26 0.30
N LYS A 77 3.51 0.87 -0.49
CA LYS A 77 3.86 2.06 -1.29
C LYS A 77 4.19 3.26 -0.40
N VAL A 78 3.48 3.41 0.71
CA VAL A 78 3.79 4.47 1.69
C VAL A 78 5.18 4.26 2.28
N GLU A 79 5.47 3.05 2.72
CA GLU A 79 6.76 2.69 3.32
C GLU A 79 7.91 2.87 2.31
N ASP A 80 7.69 2.43 1.08
CA ASP A 80 8.69 2.58 0.02
C ASP A 80 8.95 4.06 -0.29
N GLY A 81 7.91 4.89 -0.24
CA GLY A 81 8.05 6.33 -0.41
C GLY A 81 8.86 6.97 0.72
N GLU A 82 8.69 6.52 1.94
CA GLU A 82 9.46 6.99 3.08
C GLU A 82 10.93 6.60 2.95
N MET A 83 11.21 5.40 2.49
CA MET A 83 12.58 4.96 2.20
C MET A 83 13.20 5.77 1.08
N ALA A 84 12.42 6.09 0.05
CA ALA A 84 12.88 6.92 -1.05
C ALA A 84 13.26 8.32 -0.55
N GLN A 85 12.52 8.85 0.40
CA GLN A 85 12.82 10.15 1.01
C GLN A 85 14.20 10.12 1.69
N VAL A 86 14.50 9.03 2.39
CA VAL A 86 15.80 8.84 3.02
C VAL A 86 16.91 8.75 1.95
N GLU A 87 16.69 8.02 0.87
CA GLU A 87 17.64 7.92 -0.23
C GLU A 87 17.93 9.29 -0.86
N ILE A 88 16.90 10.10 -1.06
CA ILE A 88 17.06 11.45 -1.61
C ILE A 88 17.91 12.30 -0.67
N ALA A 89 17.63 12.26 0.63
CA ALA A 89 18.39 13.00 1.61
C ALA A 89 19.86 12.58 1.63
N GLU A 90 20.13 11.29 1.51
CA GLU A 90 21.49 10.75 1.44
C GLU A 90 22.23 11.24 0.18
N LEU A 91 21.55 11.23 -0.96
CA LEU A 91 22.14 11.70 -2.21
C LEU A 91 22.45 13.19 -2.15
N GLU A 92 21.56 14.00 -1.59
CA GLU A 92 21.80 15.42 -1.41
C GLU A 92 23.00 15.68 -0.50
N LYS A 93 23.14 14.89 0.54
CA LYS A 93 24.24 14.98 1.47
C LYS A 93 25.57 14.70 0.77
N ARG A 94 25.62 13.69 -0.09
CA ARG A 94 26.81 13.33 -0.87
C ARG A 94 27.18 14.43 -1.86
N ASN A 95 26.21 15.15 -2.37
CA ASN A 95 26.40 16.16 -3.40
C ASN A 95 26.71 17.54 -2.85
N ARG A 96 27.05 17.67 -1.56
CA ARG A 96 27.38 18.93 -0.93
C ARG A 96 28.77 18.98 -0.31
N PRO A 97 29.81 18.38 -0.91
CA PRO A 97 31.11 18.33 -0.26
C PRO A 97 31.80 19.69 -0.15
N LEU A 98 31.60 20.55 -1.15
CA LEU A 98 32.33 21.80 -1.22
C LEU A 98 31.86 22.84 -0.22
N ARG A 99 30.68 22.68 0.36
CA ARG A 99 30.14 23.61 1.33
C ARG A 99 30.81 23.56 2.68
N PHE A 100 31.50 22.48 2.96
CA PHE A 100 32.12 22.24 4.26
C PHE A 100 33.62 22.49 4.26
N ILE A 101 34.16 22.80 3.13
CA ILE A 101 35.59 23.06 2.96
C ILE A 101 35.81 24.57 2.94
N ARG A 102 35.71 25.14 4.08
CA ARG A 102 36.03 26.56 4.18
C ARG A 102 37.01 26.81 5.24
#